data_8addac92d044b0c87b5aa557b95c1469
#
_entry.id   8addac92d044b0c87b5aa557b95c1469
#
_cell.length_a   1.000
_cell.length_b   1.000
_cell.length_c   1.000
_cell.angle_alpha   90.00
_cell.angle_beta   90.00
_cell.angle_gamma   90.00
#
_symmetry.space_group_name_H-M   'P 1'
#
loop_
_entity.id
_entity.type
_entity.pdbx_description
1 polymer ?
#
loop_
_entity_poly.entity_id
_entity_poly.type
_entity_poly.pdbx_seq_one_letter_code
_entity_poly.pdbx_strand_id
1 'polypeptide(L)'
;MEIIQRFFVYENKRWVLTSIAFALILLSPVIILIVNLFTGTTETLFYLLDNLLLDYTVNTLYLVLITSFTALSLGIFPAWVISNYSFYGRKFFDIVLYLPLAIPSYIMGFTYIDILSYTGPLQSYFRESNQFLANFLNQDYLQIEVLGIILGLALYPYIYTASRISFSLIGSNYINVSKTLGLTQLQTFFKVILPLSRPAIFS
;
A
#
# COMPACT_ATOMS: atom_id res chain seq x y z
N MET A 1 29.31 -16.35 -19.14
CA MET A 1 29.45 -16.10 -20.58
C MET A 1 28.34 -16.80 -21.39
N GLU A 2 27.91 -18.01 -21.06
CA GLU A 2 26.83 -18.73 -21.76
C GLU A 2 25.43 -18.10 -21.68
N ILE A 3 25.09 -17.38 -20.63
CA ILE A 3 23.78 -16.71 -20.48
C ILE A 3 23.65 -15.56 -21.50
N ILE A 4 24.72 -14.81 -21.74
CA ILE A 4 24.73 -13.70 -22.71
C ILE A 4 24.64 -14.23 -24.14
N GLN A 5 25.26 -15.38 -24.44
CA GLN A 5 25.18 -16.01 -25.76
C GLN A 5 23.77 -16.55 -26.06
N ARG A 6 23.02 -17.05 -25.09
CA ARG A 6 21.63 -17.50 -25.31
C ARG A 6 20.66 -16.36 -25.63
N PHE A 7 20.92 -15.13 -25.17
CA PHE A 7 20.09 -13.97 -25.52
C PHE A 7 20.24 -13.56 -27.01
N PHE A 8 21.39 -13.86 -27.65
CA PHE A 8 21.67 -13.45 -29.03
C PHE A 8 21.35 -14.51 -30.07
N VAL A 9 20.95 -15.72 -29.69
CA VAL A 9 20.70 -16.85 -30.61
C VAL A 9 19.26 -16.88 -31.16
N TYR A 10 18.34 -16.04 -30.64
CA TYR A 10 16.99 -15.96 -31.21
C TYR A 10 16.96 -15.09 -32.47
N GLU A 11 16.36 -15.63 -33.54
CA GLU A 11 16.37 -15.23 -34.93
C GLU A 11 15.93 -13.78 -35.27
N ASN A 12 15.56 -12.95 -34.30
CA ASN A 12 15.09 -11.58 -34.57
C ASN A 12 15.89 -10.52 -33.81
N LYS A 13 17.11 -10.24 -34.31
CA LYS A 13 17.96 -9.13 -33.81
C LYS A 13 17.21 -7.79 -33.71
N ARG A 14 16.20 -7.57 -34.54
CA ARG A 14 15.37 -6.35 -34.54
C ARG A 14 14.58 -6.23 -33.24
N TRP A 15 13.94 -7.31 -32.75
CA TRP A 15 13.18 -7.30 -31.49
C TRP A 15 14.07 -7.13 -30.27
N VAL A 16 15.25 -7.73 -30.29
CA VAL A 16 16.23 -7.53 -29.19
C VAL A 16 16.68 -6.07 -29.17
N LEU A 17 16.98 -5.47 -30.32
CA LEU A 17 17.39 -4.07 -30.40
C LEU A 17 16.28 -3.10 -29.94
N THR A 18 15.05 -3.35 -30.38
CA THR A 18 13.90 -2.53 -29.93
C THR A 18 13.65 -2.68 -28.44
N SER A 19 13.76 -3.88 -27.87
CA SER A 19 13.60 -4.10 -26.42
C SER A 19 14.69 -3.40 -25.61
N ILE A 20 15.95 -3.45 -26.07
CA ILE A 20 17.06 -2.74 -25.43
C ILE A 20 16.85 -1.23 -25.51
N ALA A 21 16.46 -0.69 -26.67
CA ALA A 21 16.19 0.74 -26.84
C ALA A 21 15.06 1.20 -25.90
N PHE A 22 13.98 0.42 -25.82
CA PHE A 22 12.87 0.71 -24.93
C PHE A 22 13.29 0.66 -23.44
N ALA A 23 14.08 -0.35 -23.06
CA ALA A 23 14.61 -0.46 -21.71
C ALA A 23 15.53 0.72 -21.36
N LEU A 24 16.38 1.18 -22.28
CA LEU A 24 17.23 2.35 -22.08
C LEU A 24 16.43 3.64 -21.92
N ILE A 25 15.35 3.81 -22.69
CA ILE A 25 14.43 4.95 -22.52
C ILE A 25 13.77 4.92 -21.15
N LEU A 26 13.26 3.78 -20.70
CA LEU A 26 12.64 3.62 -19.40
C LEU A 26 13.65 3.80 -18.24
N LEU A 27 14.88 3.39 -18.43
CA LEU A 27 15.95 3.52 -17.42
C LEU A 27 16.61 4.90 -17.45
N SER A 28 16.38 5.74 -18.48
CA SER A 28 17.04 7.03 -18.62
C SER A 28 16.90 7.94 -17.39
N PRO A 29 15.76 8.06 -16.68
CA PRO A 29 15.67 8.89 -15.49
C PRO A 29 16.59 8.37 -14.36
N VAL A 30 16.68 7.04 -14.21
CA VAL A 30 17.54 6.41 -13.20
C VAL A 30 19.02 6.62 -13.55
N ILE A 31 19.40 6.48 -14.82
CA ILE A 31 20.75 6.73 -15.30
C ILE A 31 21.15 8.19 -15.05
N ILE A 32 20.27 9.14 -15.36
CA ILE A 32 20.48 10.57 -15.10
C ILE A 32 20.71 10.84 -13.59
N LEU A 33 19.91 10.23 -12.71
CA LEU A 33 20.10 10.35 -11.27
C LEU A 33 21.46 9.81 -10.83
N ILE A 34 21.86 8.64 -11.33
CA ILE A 34 23.18 8.05 -11.03
C ILE A 34 24.31 8.96 -11.53
N VAL A 35 24.23 9.48 -12.75
CA VAL A 35 25.23 10.40 -13.30
C VAL A 35 25.32 11.67 -12.46
N ASN A 36 24.18 12.25 -12.07
CA ASN A 36 24.16 13.45 -11.22
C ASN A 36 24.73 13.19 -9.82
N LEU A 37 24.63 11.98 -9.30
CA LEU A 37 25.27 11.61 -8.02
C LEU A 37 26.81 11.76 -8.07
N PHE A 38 27.41 11.48 -9.23
CA PHE A 38 28.86 11.58 -9.43
C PHE A 38 29.33 12.94 -9.98
N THR A 39 28.45 13.71 -10.62
CA THR A 39 28.77 15.01 -11.24
C THR A 39 28.22 16.21 -10.46
N GLY A 40 27.33 15.96 -9.49
CA GLY A 40 26.73 17.00 -8.66
C GLY A 40 27.77 17.75 -7.82
N THR A 41 27.50 19.03 -7.53
CA THR A 41 28.37 19.85 -6.68
C THR A 41 28.39 19.29 -5.26
N THR A 42 29.58 19.02 -4.74
CA THR A 42 29.81 18.48 -3.40
C THR A 42 29.13 19.32 -2.30
N GLU A 43 29.05 20.64 -2.50
CA GLU A 43 28.42 21.59 -1.56
C GLU A 43 26.92 21.34 -1.37
N THR A 44 26.18 21.12 -2.47
CA THR A 44 24.74 20.82 -2.39
C THR A 44 24.49 19.48 -1.68
N LEU A 45 25.34 18.51 -1.93
CA LEU A 45 25.24 17.18 -1.32
C LEU A 45 25.50 17.23 0.19
N PHE A 46 26.55 17.95 0.62
CA PHE A 46 26.82 18.15 2.04
C PHE A 46 25.71 18.93 2.74
N TYR A 47 25.18 19.98 2.11
CA TYR A 47 24.05 20.72 2.66
C TYR A 47 22.81 19.83 2.87
N LEU A 48 22.48 18.96 1.91
CA LEU A 48 21.36 18.01 2.01
C LEU A 48 21.60 16.99 3.13
N LEU A 49 22.81 16.45 3.23
CA LEU A 49 23.19 15.46 4.24
C LEU A 49 23.10 16.05 5.66
N ASP A 50 23.63 17.26 5.85
CA ASP A 50 23.73 17.87 7.17
C ASP A 50 22.42 18.49 7.67
N ASN A 51 21.55 18.97 6.76
CA ASN A 51 20.40 19.77 7.16
C ASN A 51 19.04 19.11 6.89
N LEU A 52 18.91 18.23 5.89
CA LEU A 52 17.59 17.76 5.43
C LEU A 52 17.45 16.25 5.44
N LEU A 53 18.52 15.49 5.29
CA LEU A 53 18.45 14.04 5.10
C LEU A 53 17.80 13.33 6.30
N LEU A 54 18.19 13.73 7.50
CA LEU A 54 17.70 13.10 8.72
C LEU A 54 16.20 13.32 8.88
N ASP A 55 15.74 14.57 8.72
CA ASP A 55 14.34 14.93 8.85
C ASP A 55 13.47 14.23 7.79
N TYR A 56 13.93 14.22 6.53
CA TYR A 56 13.22 13.54 5.47
C TYR A 56 13.18 12.03 5.66
N THR A 57 14.27 11.44 6.14
CA THR A 57 14.35 10.00 6.41
C THR A 57 13.39 9.62 7.54
N VAL A 58 13.39 10.35 8.65
CA VAL A 58 12.49 10.10 9.79
C VAL A 58 11.04 10.26 9.37
N ASN A 59 10.70 11.35 8.69
CA ASN A 59 9.34 11.59 8.20
C ASN A 59 8.88 10.52 7.22
N THR A 60 9.76 10.06 6.33
CA THR A 60 9.45 8.98 5.38
C THR A 60 9.23 7.65 6.10
N LEU A 61 10.08 7.29 7.07
CA LEU A 61 9.90 6.08 7.87
C LEU A 61 8.59 6.14 8.67
N TYR A 62 8.28 7.28 9.25
CA TYR A 62 7.05 7.48 9.99
C TYR A 62 5.81 7.33 9.10
N LEU A 63 5.84 7.97 7.92
CA LEU A 63 4.78 7.85 6.91
C LEU A 63 4.59 6.38 6.49
N VAL A 64 5.68 5.68 6.18
CA VAL A 64 5.65 4.26 5.77
C VAL A 64 5.06 3.38 6.87
N LEU A 65 5.41 3.62 8.14
CA LEU A 65 4.87 2.86 9.27
C LEU A 65 3.35 3.03 9.39
N ILE A 66 2.84 4.26 9.36
CA ILE A 66 1.41 4.54 9.45
C ILE A 66 0.67 3.94 8.26
N THR A 67 1.18 4.17 7.05
CA THR A 67 0.58 3.64 5.82
C THR A 67 0.52 2.12 5.83
N SER A 68 1.63 1.47 6.19
CA SER A 68 1.71 0.00 6.26
C SER A 68 0.77 -0.56 7.32
N PHE A 69 0.75 0.02 8.51
CA PHE A 69 -0.14 -0.42 9.59
C PHE A 69 -1.61 -0.32 9.17
N THR A 70 -2.00 0.81 8.58
CA THR A 70 -3.37 1.05 8.10
C THR A 70 -3.72 0.07 6.98
N ALA A 71 -2.86 -0.06 5.99
CA ALA A 71 -3.10 -0.94 4.85
C ALA A 71 -3.15 -2.43 5.24
N LEU A 72 -2.26 -2.88 6.12
CA LEU A 72 -2.27 -4.27 6.64
C LEU A 72 -3.52 -4.55 7.44
N SER A 73 -3.92 -3.65 8.33
CA SER A 73 -5.11 -3.81 9.17
C SER A 73 -6.39 -3.90 8.32
N LEU A 74 -6.55 -2.98 7.37
CA LEU A 74 -7.72 -2.91 6.50
C LEU A 74 -7.69 -3.96 5.37
N GLY A 75 -6.53 -4.47 5.00
CA GLY A 75 -6.39 -5.51 3.98
C GLY A 75 -6.60 -6.91 4.56
N ILE A 76 -5.85 -7.27 5.60
CA ILE A 76 -5.80 -8.64 6.14
C ILE A 76 -7.12 -9.04 6.82
N PHE A 77 -7.65 -8.16 7.69
CA PHE A 77 -8.84 -8.50 8.48
C PHE A 77 -10.09 -8.75 7.62
N PRO A 78 -10.48 -7.86 6.70
CA PRO A 78 -11.60 -8.13 5.80
C PRO A 78 -11.36 -9.34 4.90
N ALA A 79 -10.11 -9.54 4.40
CA ALA A 79 -9.76 -10.71 3.59
C ALA A 79 -10.01 -12.01 4.36
N TRP A 80 -9.65 -12.05 5.64
CA TRP A 80 -9.92 -13.21 6.49
C TRP A 80 -11.41 -13.45 6.68
N VAL A 81 -12.19 -12.40 6.98
CA VAL A 81 -13.64 -12.52 7.16
C VAL A 81 -14.30 -13.00 5.86
N ILE A 82 -14.00 -12.38 4.73
CA ILE A 82 -14.57 -12.74 3.43
C ILE A 82 -14.17 -14.15 3.00
N SER A 83 -12.95 -14.61 3.34
CA SER A 83 -12.48 -15.95 2.94
C SER A 83 -13.14 -17.07 3.75
N ASN A 84 -13.34 -16.86 5.05
CA ASN A 84 -13.66 -17.94 5.98
C ASN A 84 -15.10 -17.97 6.46
N TYR A 85 -15.87 -16.89 6.27
CA TYR A 85 -17.23 -16.79 6.75
C TYR A 85 -18.21 -16.61 5.59
N SER A 86 -19.38 -17.28 5.70
CA SER A 86 -20.52 -17.04 4.83
C SER A 86 -21.54 -16.18 5.57
N PHE A 87 -21.85 -15.01 5.02
CA PHE A 87 -22.83 -14.08 5.58
C PHE A 87 -23.60 -13.38 4.45
N TYR A 88 -24.76 -12.82 4.79
CA TYR A 88 -25.56 -12.08 3.83
C TYR A 88 -24.79 -10.84 3.32
N GLY A 89 -24.75 -10.66 2.00
CA GLY A 89 -24.01 -9.55 1.38
C GLY A 89 -22.52 -9.80 1.15
N ARG A 90 -21.97 -10.98 1.47
CA ARG A 90 -20.54 -11.30 1.29
C ARG A 90 -19.99 -10.91 -0.08
N LYS A 91 -20.71 -11.25 -1.17
CA LYS A 91 -20.30 -10.92 -2.55
C LYS A 91 -20.25 -9.41 -2.79
N PHE A 92 -21.20 -8.67 -2.23
CA PHE A 92 -21.23 -7.21 -2.33
C PHE A 92 -20.04 -6.59 -1.61
N PHE A 93 -19.77 -7.00 -0.37
CA PHE A 93 -18.61 -6.51 0.37
C PHE A 93 -17.27 -6.90 -0.30
N ASP A 94 -17.17 -8.09 -0.87
CA ASP A 94 -15.99 -8.54 -1.62
C ASP A 94 -15.68 -7.58 -2.79
N ILE A 95 -16.70 -7.10 -3.51
CA ILE A 95 -16.53 -6.13 -4.60
C ILE A 95 -16.23 -4.74 -4.06
N VAL A 96 -16.92 -4.28 -3.03
CA VAL A 96 -16.75 -2.94 -2.47
C VAL A 96 -15.33 -2.72 -1.91
N LEU A 97 -14.71 -3.76 -1.37
CA LEU A 97 -13.35 -3.71 -0.86
C LEU A 97 -12.29 -3.47 -1.95
N TYR A 98 -12.61 -3.71 -3.22
CA TYR A 98 -11.75 -3.36 -4.36
C TYR A 98 -11.97 -1.94 -4.88
N LEU A 99 -13.04 -1.26 -4.49
CA LEU A 99 -13.43 0.04 -5.04
C LEU A 99 -12.32 1.11 -4.97
N PRO A 100 -11.54 1.21 -3.87
CA PRO A 100 -10.47 2.22 -3.81
C PRO A 100 -9.38 2.06 -4.88
N LEU A 101 -9.20 0.85 -5.46
CA LEU A 101 -8.27 0.66 -6.59
C LEU A 101 -8.68 1.43 -7.85
N ALA A 102 -9.96 1.75 -8.00
CA ALA A 102 -10.46 2.51 -9.15
C ALA A 102 -10.08 4.00 -9.07
N ILE A 103 -9.67 4.48 -7.89
CA ILE A 103 -9.36 5.89 -7.64
C ILE A 103 -7.85 6.04 -7.46
N PRO A 104 -7.16 6.84 -8.29
CA PRO A 104 -5.75 7.14 -8.08
C PRO A 104 -5.51 7.73 -6.69
N SER A 105 -4.44 7.27 -6.01
CA SER A 105 -4.16 7.64 -4.62
C SER A 105 -4.04 9.15 -4.39
N TYR A 106 -3.50 9.90 -5.36
CA TYR A 106 -3.40 11.36 -5.26
C TYR A 106 -4.77 12.04 -5.30
N ILE A 107 -5.71 11.54 -6.13
CA ILE A 107 -7.09 12.07 -6.17
C ILE A 107 -7.78 11.79 -4.82
N MET A 108 -7.57 10.59 -4.28
CA MET A 108 -8.08 10.23 -2.96
C MET A 108 -7.54 11.19 -1.90
N GLY A 109 -6.23 11.48 -1.89
CA GLY A 109 -5.59 12.42 -0.98
C GLY A 109 -6.22 13.82 -1.05
N PHE A 110 -6.34 14.39 -2.25
CA PHE A 110 -6.97 15.70 -2.44
C PHE A 110 -8.43 15.72 -1.99
N THR A 111 -9.21 14.69 -2.33
CA THR A 111 -10.63 14.60 -1.97
C THR A 111 -10.81 14.52 -0.44
N TYR A 112 -10.01 13.73 0.26
CA TYR A 112 -10.09 13.64 1.73
C TYR A 112 -9.69 14.95 2.41
N ILE A 113 -8.62 15.60 1.95
CA ILE A 113 -8.19 16.90 2.48
C ILE A 113 -9.27 17.95 2.24
N ASP A 114 -9.86 17.98 1.04
CA ASP A 114 -10.92 18.94 0.70
C ASP A 114 -12.18 18.73 1.57
N ILE A 115 -12.61 17.48 1.74
CA ILE A 115 -13.76 17.12 2.60
C ILE A 115 -13.51 17.48 4.07
N LEU A 116 -12.29 17.25 4.58
CA LEU A 116 -11.93 17.44 5.98
C LEU A 116 -11.48 18.88 6.29
N SER A 117 -11.15 19.68 5.28
CA SER A 117 -10.69 21.05 5.49
C SER A 117 -11.71 21.93 6.22
N TYR A 118 -11.23 23.03 6.80
CA TYR A 118 -12.10 23.98 7.53
C TYR A 118 -13.28 24.48 6.71
N THR A 119 -13.07 24.74 5.42
CA THR A 119 -14.10 25.20 4.46
C THR A 119 -14.83 24.02 3.81
N GLY A 120 -14.42 22.79 4.10
CA GLY A 120 -14.97 21.59 3.51
C GLY A 120 -16.41 21.30 3.96
N PRO A 121 -17.12 20.46 3.19
CA PRO A 121 -18.53 20.19 3.43
C PRO A 121 -18.78 19.54 4.80
N LEU A 122 -17.87 18.69 5.29
CA LEU A 122 -18.03 18.02 6.56
C LEU A 122 -17.97 18.99 7.74
N GLN A 123 -16.95 19.81 7.81
CA GLN A 123 -16.80 20.79 8.90
C GLN A 123 -17.86 21.89 8.84
N SER A 124 -18.24 22.34 7.63
CA SER A 124 -19.32 23.31 7.46
C SER A 124 -20.65 22.78 7.99
N TYR A 125 -21.01 21.54 7.67
CA TYR A 125 -22.22 20.89 8.18
C TYR A 125 -22.24 20.77 9.72
N PHE A 126 -21.13 20.36 10.32
CA PHE A 126 -21.07 20.22 11.79
C PHE A 126 -21.04 21.57 12.52
N ARG A 127 -20.48 22.64 11.93
CA ARG A 127 -20.55 23.98 12.50
C ARG A 127 -21.98 24.51 12.60
N GLU A 128 -22.82 24.16 11.65
CA GLU A 128 -24.23 24.55 11.66
C GLU A 128 -25.09 23.68 12.58
N SER A 129 -24.75 22.37 12.69
CA SER A 129 -25.60 21.40 13.37
C SER A 129 -25.15 21.06 14.81
N ASN A 130 -23.83 21.03 15.09
CA ASN A 130 -23.29 20.60 16.37
C ASN A 130 -21.90 21.19 16.65
N GLN A 131 -21.87 22.21 17.50
CA GLN A 131 -20.64 22.94 17.84
C GLN A 131 -19.58 22.08 18.54
N PHE A 132 -19.98 21.06 19.31
CA PHE A 132 -19.03 20.13 19.93
C PHE A 132 -18.27 19.32 18.88
N LEU A 133 -18.97 18.75 17.90
CA LEU A 133 -18.35 18.01 16.81
C LEU A 133 -17.52 18.92 15.90
N ALA A 134 -17.98 20.16 15.67
CA ALA A 134 -17.22 21.14 14.90
C ALA A 134 -15.87 21.45 15.57
N ASN A 135 -15.84 21.65 16.87
CA ASN A 135 -14.60 21.92 17.61
C ASN A 135 -13.67 20.71 17.62
N PHE A 136 -14.21 19.50 17.73
CA PHE A 136 -13.44 18.26 17.66
C PHE A 136 -12.80 18.02 16.28
N LEU A 137 -13.52 18.37 15.20
CA LEU A 137 -13.06 18.22 13.82
C LEU A 137 -12.21 19.41 13.34
N ASN A 138 -12.10 20.48 14.11
CA ASN A 138 -11.30 21.65 13.76
C ASN A 138 -9.82 21.42 14.08
N GLN A 139 -9.20 20.53 13.31
CA GLN A 139 -7.78 20.17 13.40
C GLN A 139 -7.08 20.43 12.07
N ASP A 140 -5.76 20.54 12.11
CA ASP A 140 -4.97 20.61 10.90
C ASP A 140 -4.86 19.19 10.31
N TYR A 141 -5.39 18.99 9.11
CA TYR A 141 -5.34 17.72 8.39
C TYR A 141 -4.17 17.63 7.40
N LEU A 142 -3.34 18.66 7.28
CA LEU A 142 -2.12 18.65 6.47
C LEU A 142 -0.93 18.08 7.25
N GLN A 143 -1.16 16.96 7.95
CA GLN A 143 -0.18 16.27 8.76
C GLN A 143 0.21 14.93 8.14
N ILE A 144 1.41 14.45 8.46
CA ILE A 144 1.96 13.18 7.95
C ILE A 144 1.07 12.00 8.37
N GLU A 145 0.49 12.05 9.57
CA GLU A 145 -0.41 11.02 10.09
C GLU A 145 -1.65 10.84 9.22
N VAL A 146 -2.28 11.94 8.87
CA VAL A 146 -3.49 11.93 8.02
C VAL A 146 -3.13 11.44 6.63
N LEU A 147 -2.02 11.92 6.06
CA LEU A 147 -1.53 11.45 4.77
C LEU A 147 -1.25 9.95 4.80
N GLY A 148 -0.60 9.44 5.86
CA GLY A 148 -0.32 8.02 6.02
C GLY A 148 -1.58 7.16 6.08
N ILE A 149 -2.63 7.63 6.78
CA ILE A 149 -3.94 6.94 6.83
C ILE A 149 -4.61 6.95 5.45
N ILE A 150 -4.62 8.07 4.75
CA ILE A 150 -5.22 8.20 3.41
C ILE A 150 -4.50 7.29 2.40
N LEU A 151 -3.16 7.27 2.43
CA LEU A 151 -2.38 6.35 1.60
C LEU A 151 -2.66 4.89 1.96
N GLY A 152 -2.80 4.58 3.24
CA GLY A 152 -3.19 3.26 3.70
C GLY A 152 -4.56 2.83 3.19
N LEU A 153 -5.54 3.76 3.18
CA LEU A 153 -6.87 3.57 2.59
C LEU A 153 -6.83 3.40 1.06
N ALA A 154 -5.88 4.02 0.38
CA ALA A 154 -5.71 3.84 -1.06
C ALA A 154 -5.02 2.51 -1.40
N LEU A 155 -4.11 2.04 -0.56
CA LEU A 155 -3.24 0.89 -0.84
C LEU A 155 -3.73 -0.43 -0.23
N TYR A 156 -4.64 -0.42 0.77
CA TYR A 156 -5.10 -1.66 1.40
C TYR A 156 -5.69 -2.70 0.41
N PRO A 157 -6.31 -2.34 -0.72
CA PRO A 157 -6.88 -3.35 -1.61
C PRO A 157 -5.82 -4.26 -2.26
N TYR A 158 -4.57 -3.82 -2.40
CA TYR A 158 -3.46 -4.67 -2.84
C TYR A 158 -3.21 -5.78 -1.81
N ILE A 159 -3.11 -5.40 -0.52
CA ILE A 159 -2.94 -6.34 0.58
C ILE A 159 -4.17 -7.23 0.74
N TYR A 160 -5.38 -6.66 0.58
CA TYR A 160 -6.63 -7.42 0.58
C TYR A 160 -6.60 -8.51 -0.50
N THR A 161 -6.20 -8.18 -1.72
CA THR A 161 -6.14 -9.12 -2.84
C THR A 161 -5.17 -10.27 -2.55
N ALA A 162 -3.95 -9.96 -2.17
CA ALA A 162 -2.93 -10.95 -1.86
C ALA A 162 -3.38 -11.86 -0.69
N SER A 163 -3.89 -11.26 0.38
CA SER A 163 -4.41 -12.00 1.54
C SER A 163 -5.61 -12.86 1.19
N ARG A 164 -6.56 -12.33 0.42
CA ARG A 164 -7.79 -13.00 -0.01
C ARG A 164 -7.48 -14.26 -0.82
N ILE A 165 -6.54 -14.16 -1.77
CA ILE A 165 -6.08 -15.29 -2.58
C ILE A 165 -5.40 -16.32 -1.68
N SER A 166 -4.45 -15.90 -0.85
CA SER A 166 -3.70 -16.79 0.04
C SER A 166 -4.61 -17.53 1.01
N PHE A 167 -5.55 -16.84 1.66
CA PHE A 167 -6.48 -17.46 2.59
C PHE A 167 -7.42 -18.47 1.90
N SER A 168 -7.80 -18.22 0.65
CA SER A 168 -8.61 -19.15 -0.12
C SER A 168 -7.85 -20.43 -0.51
N LEU A 169 -6.53 -20.34 -0.72
CA LEU A 169 -5.67 -21.47 -1.06
C LEU A 169 -5.33 -22.37 0.15
N ILE A 170 -5.26 -21.80 1.35
CA ILE A 170 -4.99 -22.56 2.57
C ILE A 170 -6.10 -23.59 2.83
N GLY A 171 -7.33 -23.31 2.40
CA GLY A 171 -8.43 -24.25 2.44
C GLY A 171 -9.00 -24.55 3.83
N SER A 172 -10.18 -25.15 3.86
CA SER A 172 -10.89 -25.50 5.10
C SER A 172 -10.21 -26.58 5.95
N ASN A 173 -9.32 -27.37 5.35
CA ASN A 173 -8.67 -28.50 6.05
C ASN A 173 -7.81 -28.01 7.23
N TYR A 174 -6.99 -27.00 7.05
CA TYR A 174 -6.16 -26.45 8.14
C TYR A 174 -7.00 -25.85 9.26
N ILE A 175 -8.13 -25.22 8.91
CA ILE A 175 -9.06 -24.64 9.89
C ILE A 175 -9.74 -25.76 10.69
N ASN A 176 -10.15 -26.84 10.01
CA ASN A 176 -10.78 -27.98 10.67
C ASN A 176 -9.82 -28.73 11.60
N VAL A 177 -8.58 -28.95 11.16
CA VAL A 177 -7.52 -29.54 12.00
C VAL A 177 -7.23 -28.64 13.21
N SER A 178 -7.18 -27.34 13.04
CA SER A 178 -6.96 -26.41 14.16
C SER A 178 -8.10 -26.47 15.18
N LYS A 179 -9.34 -26.61 14.72
CA LYS A 179 -10.52 -26.76 15.60
C LYS A 179 -10.49 -28.10 16.35
N THR A 180 -10.08 -29.20 15.69
CA THR A 180 -9.97 -30.51 16.37
C THR A 180 -8.87 -30.51 17.44
N LEU A 181 -7.84 -29.65 17.26
CA LEU A 181 -6.80 -29.40 18.25
C LEU A 181 -7.22 -28.43 19.37
N GLY A 182 -8.48 -27.99 19.38
CA GLY A 182 -9.02 -27.11 20.41
C GLY A 182 -8.68 -25.62 20.28
N LEU A 183 -8.15 -25.19 19.13
CA LEU A 183 -7.84 -23.78 18.90
C LEU A 183 -9.13 -22.97 18.65
N THR A 184 -9.20 -21.80 19.28
CA THR A 184 -10.25 -20.81 18.96
C THR A 184 -10.03 -20.22 17.57
N GLN A 185 -11.06 -19.56 17.02
CA GLN A 185 -10.98 -18.95 15.69
C GLN A 185 -9.86 -17.90 15.59
N LEU A 186 -9.69 -17.05 16.61
CA LEU A 186 -8.61 -16.06 16.66
C LEU A 186 -7.23 -16.73 16.77
N GLN A 187 -7.13 -17.80 17.59
CA GLN A 187 -5.88 -18.55 17.69
C GLN A 187 -5.54 -19.24 16.36
N THR A 188 -6.53 -19.82 15.67
CA THR A 188 -6.35 -20.38 14.34
C THR A 188 -5.85 -19.33 13.35
N PHE A 189 -6.42 -18.14 13.38
CA PHE A 189 -5.96 -17.03 12.53
C PHE A 189 -4.49 -16.68 12.79
N PHE A 190 -4.14 -16.33 14.03
CA PHE A 190 -2.80 -15.83 14.35
C PHE A 190 -1.72 -16.94 14.34
N LYS A 191 -2.04 -18.18 14.71
CA LYS A 191 -1.07 -19.27 14.83
C LYS A 191 -0.92 -20.12 13.58
N VAL A 192 -1.93 -20.15 12.69
CA VAL A 192 -1.95 -21.04 11.52
C VAL A 192 -2.09 -20.27 10.23
N ILE A 193 -3.22 -19.55 10.05
CA ILE A 193 -3.55 -18.94 8.77
C ILE A 193 -2.59 -17.81 8.42
N LEU A 194 -2.39 -16.86 9.32
CA LEU A 194 -1.53 -15.71 9.10
C LEU A 194 -0.06 -16.09 8.86
N PRO A 195 0.57 -17.00 9.64
CA PRO A 195 1.93 -17.46 9.37
C PRO A 195 2.08 -18.16 8.01
N LEU A 196 1.13 -19.00 7.62
CA LEU A 196 1.14 -19.68 6.32
C LEU A 196 0.96 -18.72 5.13
N SER A 197 0.28 -17.59 5.35
CA SER A 197 0.01 -16.58 4.32
C SER A 197 1.11 -15.52 4.19
N ARG A 198 2.06 -15.47 5.13
CA ARG A 198 3.13 -14.46 5.14
C ARG A 198 3.85 -14.29 3.80
N PRO A 199 4.27 -15.37 3.10
CA PRO A 199 4.97 -15.20 1.83
C PRO A 199 4.17 -14.44 0.78
N ALA A 200 2.84 -14.62 0.76
CA ALA A 200 1.97 -13.95 -0.21
C ALA A 200 1.58 -12.53 0.19
N ILE A 201 1.63 -12.21 1.49
CA ILE A 201 1.27 -10.87 2.00
C ILE A 201 2.46 -9.91 1.94
N PHE A 202 3.68 -10.42 2.13
CA PHE A 202 4.91 -9.64 2.23
C PHE A 202 5.83 -9.77 0.99
N SER A 203 5.37 -10.43 -0.08
CA SER A 203 6.05 -10.45 -1.39
C SER A 203 5.66 -9.24 -2.22
#